data_7c7911d37a46af947414b8b647ad4f8e
#
_entry.id   7c7911d37a46af947414b8b647ad4f8e
#
_cell.length_a   1.000
_cell.length_b   1.000
_cell.length_c   1.000
_cell.angle_alpha   90.00
_cell.angle_beta   90.00
_cell.angle_gamma   90.00
#
_symmetry.space_group_name_H-M   'P 1'
#
loop_
_entity.id
_entity.type
_entity.pdbx_description
1 polymer ?
#
loop_
_entity_poly.entity_id
_entity_poly.type
_entity_poly.pdbx_seq_one_letter_code
_entity_poly.pdbx_strand_id
1 'polypeptide(L)'
;MRKELKIQTIFPRIMWYDETIKNMAFQRDKVLGSCMTEDEEEAKMLNAILDELKLNALVITDPYNMRHVSGFRGGEGALYISAAQKVLITDSRYTEQAGKESDFTVIEECRGHNRQTILKECMEKENVNGDFHMGYEDQSMLCCDFDKLRKELTVQTWTPLGSRIDDLRQIKTEEELEYLARAEEIGDKAFAEFLKIVKPGMTELEAAAELEYLMKKEGAEDLSFNTIIASGLNSSMPHAIPGYKKLEEGDFVTCDFGCKYKGYCSDMTRTFVLGKASDKQKEIYNVVLKAQLAGLAAVKAGVSGASVDKVARDIITEAGYGDCFGHGLGHSVGLFIHESPRLSPSDDTILKANMIETVEPGIYVPGFGGVRIEDMVVVTEDGCRNLAHSPKKLIEVPVEN
;
A
#
# COMPACT_ATOMS: atom_id res chain seq x y z
N MET A 1 51.61 -13.48 -28.39
CA MET A 1 51.09 -14.43 -27.42
C MET A 1 50.25 -13.65 -26.43
N ARG A 2 48.95 -13.64 -26.61
CA ARG A 2 47.98 -13.03 -25.69
C ARG A 2 47.50 -14.12 -24.74
N LYS A 3 47.69 -13.92 -23.44
CA LYS A 3 47.09 -14.78 -22.40
C LYS A 3 45.68 -14.28 -22.08
N GLU A 4 44.68 -15.07 -22.41
CA GLU A 4 43.31 -14.87 -21.93
C GLU A 4 43.21 -15.29 -20.47
N LEU A 5 42.77 -14.37 -19.62
CA LEU A 5 42.35 -14.70 -18.27
C LEU A 5 40.87 -15.12 -18.30
N LYS A 6 40.59 -16.38 -18.06
CA LYS A 6 39.26 -16.90 -17.81
C LYS A 6 38.83 -16.51 -16.39
N ILE A 7 37.88 -15.63 -16.27
CA ILE A 7 37.13 -15.39 -15.02
C ILE A 7 36.00 -16.41 -14.99
N GLN A 8 36.11 -17.40 -14.10
CA GLN A 8 35.01 -18.33 -13.81
C GLN A 8 34.01 -17.61 -12.88
N THR A 9 32.86 -17.28 -13.45
CA THR A 9 31.69 -16.82 -12.70
C THR A 9 31.02 -18.01 -12.02
N ILE A 10 31.11 -18.08 -10.71
CA ILE A 10 30.35 -19.02 -9.89
C ILE A 10 29.06 -18.31 -9.47
N PHE A 11 27.98 -18.52 -10.20
CA PHE A 11 26.64 -18.32 -9.73
C PHE A 11 25.87 -19.64 -9.87
N PRO A 12 25.34 -20.23 -8.78
CA PRO A 12 24.44 -21.36 -8.93
C PRO A 12 23.11 -20.87 -9.52
N ARG A 13 22.69 -21.43 -10.63
CA ARG A 13 21.37 -21.32 -11.21
C ARG A 13 20.35 -21.76 -10.18
N ILE A 14 19.51 -20.83 -9.70
CA ILE A 14 18.29 -21.15 -8.95
C ILE A 14 17.26 -21.63 -9.99
N MET A 15 17.17 -22.93 -10.13
CA MET A 15 16.17 -23.64 -10.94
C MET A 15 15.27 -24.41 -9.96
N TRP A 16 14.30 -23.70 -9.35
CA TRP A 16 13.27 -24.33 -8.47
C TRP A 16 12.02 -23.44 -8.37
N TYR A 17 11.44 -22.96 -9.48
CA TYR A 17 10.21 -22.15 -9.40
C TYR A 17 9.05 -22.65 -10.29
N ASP A 18 9.28 -23.64 -11.15
CA ASP A 18 8.30 -23.94 -12.21
C ASP A 18 7.47 -25.21 -12.00
N GLU A 19 7.84 -26.12 -11.09
CA GLU A 19 7.09 -27.37 -10.88
C GLU A 19 6.16 -27.34 -9.65
N THR A 20 6.43 -26.50 -8.65
CA THR A 20 5.61 -26.43 -7.43
C THR A 20 4.29 -25.70 -7.69
N ILE A 21 4.30 -24.68 -8.56
CA ILE A 21 3.09 -23.90 -8.92
C ILE A 21 2.15 -24.73 -9.80
N LYS A 22 2.68 -25.55 -10.72
CA LYS A 22 1.85 -26.45 -11.56
C LYS A 22 1.18 -27.57 -10.77
N ASN A 23 1.78 -28.02 -9.67
CA ASN A 23 1.19 -29.06 -8.83
C ASN A 23 0.15 -28.54 -7.83
N MET A 24 0.19 -27.25 -7.45
CA MET A 24 -0.86 -26.62 -6.63
C MET A 24 -2.14 -26.33 -7.43
N ALA A 25 -2.03 -25.96 -8.70
CA ALA A 25 -3.20 -25.78 -9.58
C ALA A 25 -3.96 -27.09 -9.85
N PHE A 26 -3.29 -28.24 -9.81
CA PHE A 26 -3.90 -29.54 -10.11
C PHE A 26 -4.62 -30.21 -8.93
N GLN A 27 -4.46 -29.71 -7.71
CA GLN A 27 -5.19 -30.21 -6.52
C GLN A 27 -6.47 -29.43 -6.20
N ARG A 28 -6.72 -28.29 -6.85
CA ARG A 28 -7.93 -27.45 -6.64
C ARG A 28 -9.24 -28.09 -7.14
N ASP A 29 -9.18 -29.03 -8.07
CA ASP A 29 -10.39 -29.62 -8.71
C ASP A 29 -11.08 -30.75 -7.94
N LYS A 30 -10.74 -31.03 -6.68
CA LYS A 30 -11.28 -32.21 -5.95
C LYS A 30 -12.01 -31.91 -4.64
N VAL A 31 -12.23 -30.64 -4.26
CA VAL A 31 -13.08 -30.30 -3.11
C VAL A 31 -14.16 -29.29 -3.56
N LEU A 32 -15.09 -29.75 -4.37
CA LEU A 32 -16.28 -28.99 -4.75
C LEU A 32 -17.39 -29.13 -3.68
N GLY A 33 -17.28 -28.32 -2.60
CA GLY A 33 -18.41 -27.67 -2.00
C GLY A 33 -18.52 -26.30 -2.66
N SER A 34 -19.69 -25.77 -2.93
CA SER A 34 -19.95 -24.50 -3.64
C SER A 34 -19.10 -23.35 -3.05
N CYS A 35 -17.94 -23.10 -3.66
CA CYS A 35 -17.14 -21.92 -3.35
C CYS A 35 -17.84 -20.74 -4.03
N MET A 36 -18.25 -19.75 -3.27
CA MET A 36 -18.76 -18.48 -3.80
C MET A 36 -17.64 -17.81 -4.61
N THR A 37 -18.00 -17.09 -5.65
CA THR A 37 -17.04 -16.23 -6.38
C THR A 37 -16.70 -15.01 -5.52
N GLU A 38 -15.56 -14.36 -5.80
CA GLU A 38 -15.15 -13.14 -5.10
C GLU A 38 -16.24 -12.06 -5.21
N ASP A 39 -16.87 -11.89 -6.39
CA ASP A 39 -17.99 -10.97 -6.62
C ASP A 39 -19.24 -11.31 -5.77
N GLU A 40 -19.51 -12.60 -5.52
CA GLU A 40 -20.60 -13.04 -4.66
C GLU A 40 -20.33 -12.76 -3.19
N GLU A 41 -19.08 -12.91 -2.74
CA GLU A 41 -18.65 -12.58 -1.36
C GLU A 41 -18.74 -11.08 -1.11
N GLU A 42 -18.26 -10.27 -2.04
CA GLU A 42 -18.32 -8.81 -1.95
C GLU A 42 -19.76 -8.30 -1.95
N ALA A 43 -20.60 -8.77 -2.87
CA ALA A 43 -22.03 -8.44 -2.90
C ALA A 43 -22.72 -8.81 -1.59
N LYS A 44 -22.34 -9.94 -0.97
CA LYS A 44 -22.86 -10.35 0.33
C LYS A 44 -22.43 -9.41 1.46
N MET A 45 -21.16 -8.95 1.45
CA MET A 45 -20.67 -7.99 2.45
C MET A 45 -21.35 -6.63 2.33
N LEU A 46 -21.54 -6.12 1.11
CA LEU A 46 -22.28 -4.87 0.87
C LEU A 46 -23.75 -4.98 1.32
N ASN A 47 -24.41 -6.09 1.02
CA ASN A 47 -25.78 -6.34 1.49
C ASN A 47 -25.84 -6.44 3.03
N ALA A 48 -24.85 -7.03 3.66
CA ALA A 48 -24.77 -7.08 5.12
C ALA A 48 -24.67 -5.66 5.74
N ILE A 49 -23.93 -4.75 5.13
CA ILE A 49 -23.86 -3.34 5.55
C ILE A 49 -25.24 -2.66 5.39
N LEU A 50 -25.92 -2.86 4.26
CA LEU A 50 -27.28 -2.34 4.05
C LEU A 50 -28.26 -2.83 5.12
N ASP A 51 -28.24 -4.12 5.42
CA ASP A 51 -29.14 -4.75 6.40
C ASP A 51 -28.82 -4.32 7.84
N GLU A 52 -27.54 -4.33 8.24
CA GLU A 52 -27.09 -3.93 9.58
C GLU A 52 -27.52 -2.50 9.90
N LEU A 53 -27.27 -1.58 8.98
CA LEU A 53 -27.55 -0.17 9.13
C LEU A 53 -28.98 0.22 8.70
N LYS A 54 -29.78 -0.73 8.21
CA LYS A 54 -31.14 -0.52 7.69
C LYS A 54 -31.21 0.57 6.62
N LEU A 55 -30.29 0.50 5.65
CA LEU A 55 -30.16 1.45 4.57
C LEU A 55 -30.93 0.96 3.34
N ASN A 56 -31.48 1.89 2.57
CA ASN A 56 -32.03 1.61 1.26
C ASN A 56 -30.95 1.56 0.19
N ALA A 57 -29.91 2.39 0.33
CA ALA A 57 -28.77 2.44 -0.59
C ALA A 57 -27.51 2.99 0.06
N LEU A 58 -26.37 2.78 -0.63
CA LEU A 58 -25.06 3.38 -0.37
C LEU A 58 -24.68 4.30 -1.54
N VAL A 59 -24.00 5.41 -1.21
CA VAL A 59 -23.28 6.23 -2.20
C VAL A 59 -21.78 6.17 -1.85
N ILE A 60 -20.99 5.63 -2.78
CA ILE A 60 -19.54 5.50 -2.67
C ILE A 60 -18.92 6.46 -3.67
N THR A 61 -17.96 7.27 -3.21
CA THR A 61 -17.28 8.30 -4.01
C THR A 61 -15.76 8.27 -3.88
N ASP A 62 -15.25 7.55 -2.90
CA ASP A 62 -13.81 7.32 -2.77
C ASP A 62 -13.29 6.50 -3.96
N PRO A 63 -12.24 6.94 -4.67
CA PRO A 63 -11.78 6.28 -5.88
C PRO A 63 -11.24 4.86 -5.63
N TYR A 64 -10.66 4.60 -4.46
CA TYR A 64 -10.14 3.28 -4.10
C TYR A 64 -11.29 2.32 -3.79
N ASN A 65 -12.31 2.79 -3.06
CA ASN A 65 -13.51 2.03 -2.76
C ASN A 65 -14.36 1.79 -3.99
N MET A 66 -14.52 2.81 -4.85
CA MET A 66 -15.18 2.65 -6.16
C MET A 66 -14.49 1.57 -6.98
N ARG A 67 -13.17 1.59 -7.05
CA ARG A 67 -12.39 0.60 -7.78
C ARG A 67 -12.54 -0.79 -7.20
N HIS A 68 -12.42 -0.95 -5.89
CA HIS A 68 -12.55 -2.24 -5.22
C HIS A 68 -13.92 -2.86 -5.49
N VAL A 69 -14.98 -2.07 -5.31
CA VAL A 69 -16.39 -2.53 -5.42
C VAL A 69 -16.89 -2.70 -6.86
N SER A 70 -16.33 -2.02 -7.84
CA SER A 70 -16.85 -2.05 -9.21
C SER A 70 -15.81 -2.45 -10.28
N GLY A 71 -14.56 -2.64 -9.91
CA GLY A 71 -13.47 -2.86 -10.85
C GLY A 71 -13.02 -1.60 -11.63
N PHE A 72 -13.78 -0.50 -11.57
CA PHE A 72 -13.54 0.70 -12.36
C PHE A 72 -12.31 1.49 -11.88
N ARG A 73 -11.33 1.64 -12.76
CA ARG A 73 -10.03 2.30 -12.47
C ARG A 73 -9.97 3.79 -12.82
N GLY A 74 -11.04 4.35 -13.36
CA GLY A 74 -11.03 5.75 -13.82
C GLY A 74 -10.96 6.79 -12.71
N GLY A 75 -11.32 6.44 -11.47
CA GLY A 75 -11.10 7.30 -10.28
C GLY A 75 -12.07 8.46 -10.12
N GLU A 76 -12.91 8.78 -11.11
CA GLU A 76 -13.90 9.87 -11.04
C GLU A 76 -15.33 9.36 -11.26
N GLY A 77 -16.22 9.63 -10.31
CA GLY A 77 -17.60 9.20 -10.39
C GLY A 77 -18.29 9.05 -9.04
N ALA A 78 -19.28 8.17 -9.02
CA ALA A 78 -19.92 7.66 -7.80
C ALA A 78 -20.55 6.30 -8.08
N LEU A 79 -20.59 5.44 -7.08
CA LEU A 79 -21.42 4.25 -7.10
C LEU A 79 -22.71 4.51 -6.32
N TYR A 80 -23.83 4.04 -6.87
CA TYR A 80 -25.08 3.86 -6.15
C TYR A 80 -25.33 2.37 -6.03
N ILE A 81 -25.48 1.88 -4.81
CA ILE A 81 -25.64 0.46 -4.52
C ILE A 81 -26.84 0.26 -3.60
N SER A 82 -27.79 -0.55 -4.04
CA SER A 82 -28.90 -1.03 -3.25
C SER A 82 -29.04 -2.54 -3.39
N ALA A 83 -30.00 -3.15 -2.72
CA ALA A 83 -30.33 -4.57 -2.92
C ALA A 83 -30.76 -4.90 -4.36
N ALA A 84 -31.27 -3.91 -5.12
CA ALA A 84 -31.82 -4.09 -6.46
C ALA A 84 -30.95 -3.49 -7.57
N GLN A 85 -30.06 -2.56 -7.27
CA GLN A 85 -29.31 -1.79 -8.26
C GLN A 85 -27.84 -1.66 -7.91
N LYS A 86 -26.99 -1.84 -8.93
CA LYS A 86 -25.56 -1.47 -8.90
C LYS A 86 -25.33 -0.51 -10.06
N VAL A 87 -25.09 0.77 -9.76
CA VAL A 87 -24.95 1.83 -10.77
C VAL A 87 -23.63 2.54 -10.59
N LEU A 88 -22.86 2.66 -11.67
CA LEU A 88 -21.65 3.48 -11.76
C LEU A 88 -21.97 4.76 -12.55
N ILE A 89 -21.85 5.89 -11.87
CA ILE A 89 -22.08 7.22 -12.44
C ILE A 89 -20.73 7.85 -12.73
N THR A 90 -20.47 8.18 -14.00
CA THR A 90 -19.22 8.84 -14.41
C THR A 90 -19.47 9.73 -15.62
N ASP A 91 -18.51 10.55 -16.04
CA ASP A 91 -18.68 11.43 -17.19
C ASP A 91 -18.16 10.83 -18.51
N SER A 92 -18.36 11.58 -19.61
CA SER A 92 -18.02 11.14 -20.98
C SER A 92 -16.55 10.79 -21.20
N ARG A 93 -15.64 11.21 -20.33
CA ARG A 93 -14.20 10.88 -20.43
C ARG A 93 -13.95 9.41 -20.07
N TYR A 94 -14.83 8.81 -19.27
CA TYR A 94 -14.64 7.49 -18.68
C TYR A 94 -15.71 6.47 -19.05
N THR A 95 -16.80 6.86 -19.72
CA THR A 95 -17.95 5.97 -20.01
C THR A 95 -17.54 4.70 -20.77
N GLU A 96 -16.65 4.83 -21.76
CA GLU A 96 -16.14 3.66 -22.51
C GLU A 96 -15.29 2.74 -21.64
N GLN A 97 -14.43 3.31 -20.79
CA GLN A 97 -13.59 2.56 -19.86
C GLN A 97 -14.45 1.84 -18.82
N ALA A 98 -15.37 2.55 -18.19
CA ALA A 98 -16.29 2.01 -17.21
C ALA A 98 -17.08 0.81 -17.76
N GLY A 99 -17.59 0.89 -18.99
CA GLY A 99 -18.31 -0.20 -19.64
C GLY A 99 -17.44 -1.42 -19.98
N LYS A 100 -16.12 -1.32 -19.96
CA LYS A 100 -15.18 -2.44 -20.16
C LYS A 100 -14.68 -3.05 -18.88
N GLU A 101 -14.63 -2.28 -17.80
CA GLU A 101 -13.98 -2.65 -16.54
C GLU A 101 -14.98 -3.06 -15.46
N SER A 102 -16.25 -2.63 -15.55
CA SER A 102 -17.25 -2.84 -14.52
C SER A 102 -18.47 -3.60 -15.05
N ASP A 103 -19.06 -4.46 -14.24
CA ASP A 103 -20.36 -5.11 -14.46
C ASP A 103 -21.55 -4.23 -14.02
N PHE A 104 -21.30 -3.06 -13.43
CA PHE A 104 -22.32 -2.12 -12.99
C PHE A 104 -23.01 -1.47 -14.19
N THR A 105 -24.27 -1.07 -13.99
CA THR A 105 -24.96 -0.23 -14.97
C THR A 105 -24.30 1.14 -15.04
N VAL A 106 -23.59 1.44 -16.12
CA VAL A 106 -22.92 2.72 -16.32
C VAL A 106 -23.90 3.77 -16.78
N ILE A 107 -23.98 4.90 -16.06
CA ILE A 107 -24.78 6.07 -16.44
C ILE A 107 -23.86 7.28 -16.57
N GLU A 108 -23.91 7.93 -17.75
CA GLU A 108 -23.12 9.13 -18.03
C GLU A 108 -23.74 10.37 -17.39
N GLU A 109 -22.99 11.05 -16.51
CA GLU A 109 -23.35 12.38 -16.04
C GLU A 109 -22.94 13.46 -17.07
N CYS A 110 -23.84 14.39 -17.32
CA CYS A 110 -23.61 15.48 -18.26
C CYS A 110 -24.33 16.77 -17.83
N ARG A 111 -24.19 17.85 -18.64
CA ARG A 111 -24.89 19.11 -18.40
C ARG A 111 -26.42 18.90 -18.55
N GLY A 112 -27.16 19.03 -17.46
CA GLY A 112 -28.60 18.84 -17.40
C GLY A 112 -29.05 17.44 -16.93
N HIS A 113 -28.14 16.50 -16.79
CA HIS A 113 -28.34 15.19 -16.18
C HIS A 113 -27.15 14.91 -15.27
N ASN A 114 -27.05 15.68 -14.19
CA ASN A 114 -25.95 15.61 -13.25
C ASN A 114 -26.10 14.42 -12.29
N ARG A 115 -25.04 14.16 -11.53
CA ARG A 115 -24.98 13.07 -10.54
C ARG A 115 -26.17 13.04 -9.61
N GLN A 116 -26.60 14.18 -9.09
CA GLN A 116 -27.73 14.29 -8.17
C GLN A 116 -29.05 13.89 -8.85
N THR A 117 -29.24 14.27 -10.10
CA THR A 117 -30.42 13.87 -10.90
C THR A 117 -30.43 12.34 -11.08
N ILE A 118 -29.30 11.75 -11.44
CA ILE A 118 -29.16 10.30 -11.64
C ILE A 118 -29.42 9.56 -10.32
N LEU A 119 -28.82 10.01 -9.21
CA LEU A 119 -29.07 9.43 -7.89
C LEU A 119 -30.57 9.49 -7.52
N LYS A 120 -31.25 10.59 -7.81
CA LYS A 120 -32.69 10.72 -7.59
C LYS A 120 -33.49 9.70 -8.40
N GLU A 121 -33.15 9.53 -9.68
CA GLU A 121 -33.78 8.52 -10.54
C GLU A 121 -33.53 7.09 -10.03
N CYS A 122 -32.36 6.80 -9.49
CA CYS A 122 -32.08 5.52 -8.86
C CYS A 122 -32.96 5.31 -7.61
N MET A 123 -33.04 6.33 -6.74
CA MET A 123 -33.91 6.28 -5.55
C MET A 123 -35.37 6.06 -5.91
N GLU A 124 -35.91 6.73 -6.95
CA GLU A 124 -37.28 6.58 -7.41
C GLU A 124 -37.58 5.15 -7.87
N LYS A 125 -36.64 4.42 -8.44
CA LYS A 125 -36.78 3.03 -8.86
C LYS A 125 -36.84 2.04 -7.69
N GLU A 126 -36.38 2.40 -6.51
CA GLU A 126 -36.42 1.51 -5.31
C GLU A 126 -37.88 1.32 -4.80
N ASN A 127 -38.83 2.15 -5.22
CA ASN A 127 -40.22 2.09 -4.78
C ASN A 127 -40.41 2.03 -3.26
N VAL A 128 -39.54 2.76 -2.51
CA VAL A 128 -39.58 2.80 -1.05
C VAL A 128 -40.82 3.56 -0.60
N ASN A 129 -41.72 2.88 0.12
CA ASN A 129 -42.86 3.52 0.76
C ASN A 129 -42.45 4.01 2.16
N GLY A 130 -42.13 5.28 2.27
CA GLY A 130 -41.72 5.88 3.54
C GLY A 130 -40.36 6.61 3.43
N ASP A 131 -39.67 6.65 4.56
CA ASP A 131 -38.40 7.37 4.69
C ASP A 131 -37.26 6.67 3.96
N PHE A 132 -36.51 7.41 3.15
CA PHE A 132 -35.34 6.90 2.46
C PHE A 132 -34.07 7.10 3.31
N HIS A 133 -33.35 6.01 3.57
CA HIS A 133 -32.14 5.99 4.37
C HIS A 133 -30.94 5.67 3.46
N MET A 134 -29.94 6.53 3.46
CA MET A 134 -28.76 6.41 2.59
C MET A 134 -27.46 6.44 3.39
N GLY A 135 -26.57 5.49 3.10
CA GLY A 135 -25.22 5.47 3.61
C GLY A 135 -24.29 6.32 2.73
N TYR A 136 -23.30 6.97 3.35
CA TYR A 136 -22.30 7.77 2.65
C TYR A 136 -20.92 7.67 3.32
N GLU A 137 -19.87 7.88 2.56
CA GLU A 137 -18.48 7.85 3.04
C GLU A 137 -18.11 9.18 3.71
N ASP A 138 -18.25 9.25 5.01
CA ASP A 138 -17.98 10.44 5.82
C ASP A 138 -16.49 10.74 6.02
N GLN A 139 -15.61 9.76 5.78
CA GLN A 139 -14.16 9.91 5.96
C GLN A 139 -13.46 10.45 4.69
N SER A 140 -14.05 10.27 3.51
CA SER A 140 -13.45 10.69 2.23
C SER A 140 -14.27 11.76 1.49
N MET A 141 -15.59 11.78 1.66
CA MET A 141 -16.46 12.74 0.99
C MET A 141 -16.24 14.17 1.50
N LEU A 142 -15.98 15.11 0.61
CA LEU A 142 -15.87 16.53 0.98
C LEU A 142 -17.20 17.07 1.52
N CYS A 143 -17.15 17.87 2.60
CA CYS A 143 -18.34 18.49 3.18
C CYS A 143 -19.18 19.27 2.15
N CYS A 144 -18.54 19.95 1.20
CA CYS A 144 -19.25 20.70 0.16
C CYS A 144 -20.02 19.80 -0.81
N ASP A 145 -19.55 18.58 -1.06
CA ASP A 145 -20.22 17.63 -1.94
C ASP A 145 -21.37 16.93 -1.19
N PHE A 146 -21.16 16.58 0.06
CA PHE A 146 -22.22 16.11 0.93
C PHE A 146 -23.36 17.14 1.08
N ASP A 147 -23.03 18.42 1.27
CA ASP A 147 -24.03 19.49 1.33
C ASP A 147 -24.83 19.65 0.04
N LYS A 148 -24.24 19.41 -1.14
CA LYS A 148 -24.96 19.38 -2.42
C LYS A 148 -25.96 18.20 -2.46
N LEU A 149 -25.51 17.00 -2.08
CA LEU A 149 -26.37 15.82 -2.01
C LEU A 149 -27.57 16.07 -1.08
N ARG A 150 -27.34 16.57 0.11
CA ARG A 150 -28.39 16.88 1.11
C ARG A 150 -29.41 17.91 0.65
N LYS A 151 -29.02 18.86 -0.18
CA LYS A 151 -29.90 19.91 -0.69
C LYS A 151 -30.78 19.42 -1.82
N GLU A 152 -30.29 18.50 -2.64
CA GLU A 152 -30.95 18.09 -3.87
C GLU A 152 -31.70 16.76 -3.75
N LEU A 153 -31.28 15.87 -2.82
CA LEU A 153 -31.91 14.56 -2.62
C LEU A 153 -32.84 14.57 -1.39
N THR A 154 -34.01 13.97 -1.55
CA THR A 154 -34.97 13.79 -0.46
C THR A 154 -34.64 12.50 0.31
N VAL A 155 -33.61 12.59 1.16
CA VAL A 155 -33.16 11.51 2.04
C VAL A 155 -33.44 11.92 3.48
N GLN A 156 -34.21 11.10 4.21
CA GLN A 156 -34.59 11.39 5.59
C GLN A 156 -33.45 11.16 6.56
N THR A 157 -32.69 10.08 6.33
CA THR A 157 -31.55 9.76 7.19
C THR A 157 -30.31 9.50 6.33
N TRP A 158 -29.27 10.30 6.60
CA TRP A 158 -27.93 10.08 6.08
C TRP A 158 -27.10 9.40 7.17
N THR A 159 -26.61 8.20 6.90
CA THR A 159 -25.82 7.42 7.84
C THR A 159 -24.35 7.40 7.42
N PRO A 160 -23.43 7.88 8.27
CA PRO A 160 -22.00 7.77 8.00
C PRO A 160 -21.58 6.31 8.01
N LEU A 161 -20.79 5.88 7.03
CA LEU A 161 -20.33 4.50 6.90
C LEU A 161 -19.08 4.22 7.77
N GLY A 162 -18.36 5.28 8.20
CA GLY A 162 -17.08 5.13 8.88
C GLY A 162 -16.08 4.38 7.97
N SER A 163 -15.36 3.40 8.55
CA SER A 163 -14.39 2.59 7.81
C SER A 163 -14.97 1.38 7.07
N ARG A 164 -16.29 1.14 7.12
CA ARG A 164 -16.88 -0.13 6.68
C ARG A 164 -16.55 -0.54 5.26
N ILE A 165 -16.46 0.43 4.35
CA ILE A 165 -16.09 0.13 2.96
C ILE A 165 -14.57 -0.07 2.84
N ASP A 166 -13.76 0.71 3.54
CA ASP A 166 -12.30 0.50 3.61
C ASP A 166 -11.95 -0.86 4.20
N ASP A 167 -12.72 -1.31 5.20
CA ASP A 167 -12.52 -2.61 5.86
C ASP A 167 -12.70 -3.80 4.89
N LEU A 168 -13.46 -3.65 3.81
CA LEU A 168 -13.59 -4.68 2.77
C LEU A 168 -12.26 -4.96 2.06
N ARG A 169 -11.37 -3.96 1.97
CA ARG A 169 -10.07 -4.05 1.31
C ARG A 169 -8.94 -4.58 2.21
N GLN A 170 -9.20 -4.82 3.50
CA GLN A 170 -8.16 -5.26 4.43
C GLN A 170 -7.61 -6.64 4.10
N ILE A 171 -8.48 -7.59 3.76
CA ILE A 171 -8.08 -8.95 3.41
C ILE A 171 -7.97 -9.04 1.89
N LYS A 172 -6.75 -9.27 1.41
CA LYS A 172 -6.44 -9.30 -0.01
C LYS A 172 -6.77 -10.65 -0.63
N THR A 173 -7.30 -10.64 -1.85
CA THR A 173 -7.43 -11.84 -2.68
C THR A 173 -6.06 -12.32 -3.14
N GLU A 174 -5.96 -13.54 -3.66
CA GLU A 174 -4.70 -14.07 -4.21
C GLU A 174 -4.20 -13.22 -5.40
N GLU A 175 -5.11 -12.72 -6.25
CA GLU A 175 -4.77 -11.86 -7.37
C GLU A 175 -4.20 -10.51 -6.90
N GLU A 176 -4.82 -9.88 -5.89
CA GLU A 176 -4.30 -8.65 -5.29
C GLU A 176 -2.92 -8.85 -4.65
N LEU A 177 -2.71 -9.98 -3.98
CA LEU A 177 -1.41 -10.36 -3.41
C LEU A 177 -0.34 -10.54 -4.49
N GLU A 178 -0.70 -11.04 -5.68
CA GLU A 178 0.22 -11.13 -6.83
C GLU A 178 0.58 -9.74 -7.36
N TYR A 179 -0.37 -8.80 -7.43
CA TYR A 179 -0.10 -7.43 -7.87
C TYR A 179 0.79 -6.68 -6.89
N LEU A 180 0.55 -6.81 -5.59
CA LEU A 180 1.38 -6.25 -4.52
C LEU A 180 2.81 -6.82 -4.56
N ALA A 181 2.95 -8.13 -4.69
CA ALA A 181 4.25 -8.78 -4.81
C ALA A 181 5.02 -8.32 -6.07
N ARG A 182 4.30 -8.10 -7.19
CA ARG A 182 4.91 -7.59 -8.42
C ARG A 182 5.34 -6.13 -8.27
N ALA A 183 4.55 -5.28 -7.61
CA ALA A 183 4.92 -3.90 -7.32
C ALA A 183 6.21 -3.84 -6.47
N GLU A 184 6.32 -4.71 -5.45
CA GLU A 184 7.50 -4.81 -4.59
C GLU A 184 8.73 -5.32 -5.37
N GLU A 185 8.57 -6.33 -6.23
CA GLU A 185 9.65 -6.83 -7.10
C GLU A 185 10.22 -5.75 -8.04
N ILE A 186 9.37 -4.82 -8.52
CA ILE A 186 9.81 -3.67 -9.31
C ILE A 186 10.71 -2.77 -8.47
N GLY A 187 10.33 -2.47 -7.24
CA GLY A 187 11.12 -1.71 -6.27
C GLY A 187 12.48 -2.36 -5.99
N ASP A 188 12.49 -3.66 -5.70
CA ASP A 188 13.72 -4.43 -5.47
C ASP A 188 14.72 -4.32 -6.64
N LYS A 189 14.23 -4.49 -7.87
CA LYS A 189 15.06 -4.38 -9.08
C LYS A 189 15.58 -2.98 -9.29
N ALA A 190 14.72 -1.97 -9.11
CA ALA A 190 15.10 -0.57 -9.24
C ALA A 190 16.17 -0.18 -8.23
N PHE A 191 16.01 -0.60 -6.96
CA PHE A 191 17.01 -0.34 -5.92
C PHE A 191 18.35 -1.02 -6.19
N ALA A 192 18.35 -2.26 -6.67
CA ALA A 192 19.57 -2.97 -7.04
C ALA A 192 20.36 -2.27 -8.17
N GLU A 193 19.67 -1.69 -9.15
CA GLU A 193 20.31 -0.89 -10.21
C GLU A 193 20.74 0.49 -9.69
N PHE A 194 19.93 1.11 -8.82
CA PHE A 194 20.24 2.41 -8.21
C PHE A 194 21.55 2.36 -7.40
N LEU A 195 21.80 1.31 -6.64
CA LEU A 195 23.05 1.13 -5.88
C LEU A 195 24.31 1.10 -6.76
N LYS A 196 24.20 0.84 -8.06
CA LYS A 196 25.34 0.83 -9.00
C LYS A 196 25.68 2.22 -9.54
N ILE A 197 24.77 3.18 -9.44
CA ILE A 197 24.88 4.50 -10.06
C ILE A 197 24.97 5.64 -9.02
N VAL A 198 24.44 5.42 -7.82
CA VAL A 198 24.48 6.43 -6.75
C VAL A 198 25.91 6.74 -6.33
N LYS A 199 26.23 8.04 -6.22
CA LYS A 199 27.59 8.50 -5.91
C LYS A 199 27.59 9.86 -5.23
N PRO A 200 28.66 10.22 -4.53
CA PRO A 200 28.84 11.57 -4.00
C PRO A 200 28.71 12.64 -5.08
N GLY A 201 28.16 13.79 -4.69
CA GLY A 201 27.93 14.93 -5.60
C GLY A 201 26.56 14.94 -6.29
N MET A 202 25.86 13.81 -6.41
CA MET A 202 24.44 13.80 -6.77
C MET A 202 23.63 14.55 -5.72
N THR A 203 22.65 15.31 -6.11
CA THR A 203 21.65 15.87 -5.18
C THR A 203 20.65 14.80 -4.77
N GLU A 204 20.00 14.97 -3.62
CA GLU A 204 18.89 14.09 -3.19
C GLU A 204 17.79 14.04 -4.26
N LEU A 205 17.50 15.18 -4.91
CA LEU A 205 16.51 15.28 -5.98
C LEU A 205 16.92 14.48 -7.23
N GLU A 206 18.19 14.55 -7.65
CA GLU A 206 18.70 13.75 -8.76
C GLU A 206 18.64 12.26 -8.43
N ALA A 207 19.00 11.88 -7.21
CA ALA A 207 18.95 10.49 -6.75
C ALA A 207 17.51 9.95 -6.71
N ALA A 208 16.53 10.76 -6.26
CA ALA A 208 15.10 10.40 -6.32
C ALA A 208 14.65 10.19 -7.77
N ALA A 209 14.96 11.13 -8.67
CA ALA A 209 14.57 11.04 -10.08
C ALA A 209 15.16 9.79 -10.78
N GLU A 210 16.40 9.41 -10.47
CA GLU A 210 17.01 8.18 -11.00
C GLU A 210 16.30 6.92 -10.49
N LEU A 211 15.98 6.85 -9.20
CA LEU A 211 15.26 5.71 -8.62
C LEU A 211 13.84 5.58 -9.21
N GLU A 212 13.13 6.68 -9.34
CA GLU A 212 11.80 6.74 -9.98
C GLU A 212 11.87 6.32 -11.46
N TYR A 213 12.87 6.78 -12.20
CA TYR A 213 13.10 6.35 -13.57
C TYR A 213 13.33 4.84 -13.66
N LEU A 214 14.12 4.27 -12.75
CA LEU A 214 14.38 2.83 -12.71
C LEU A 214 13.10 2.03 -12.41
N MET A 215 12.26 2.48 -11.47
CA MET A 215 10.95 1.85 -11.22
C MET A 215 10.06 1.89 -12.46
N LYS A 216 9.97 3.05 -13.14
CA LYS A 216 9.20 3.17 -14.39
C LYS A 216 9.73 2.25 -15.49
N LYS A 217 11.03 2.11 -15.61
CA LYS A 217 11.68 1.22 -16.58
C LYS A 217 11.39 -0.26 -16.31
N GLU A 218 11.25 -0.66 -15.05
CA GLU A 218 10.89 -2.03 -14.65
C GLU A 218 9.38 -2.31 -14.76
N GLY A 219 8.56 -1.31 -15.11
CA GLY A 219 7.14 -1.48 -15.43
C GLY A 219 6.17 -0.88 -14.42
N ALA A 220 6.62 0.02 -13.54
CA ALA A 220 5.75 0.76 -12.65
C ALA A 220 4.74 1.62 -13.42
N GLU A 221 3.46 1.56 -13.05
CA GLU A 221 2.41 2.41 -13.62
C GLU A 221 2.50 3.84 -13.08
N ASP A 222 2.82 3.98 -11.79
CA ASP A 222 2.99 5.26 -11.09
C ASP A 222 3.82 5.06 -9.82
N LEU A 223 4.08 6.14 -9.08
CA LEU A 223 4.62 6.09 -7.74
C LEU A 223 3.50 5.78 -6.75
N SER A 224 3.81 5.05 -5.67
CA SER A 224 2.88 4.86 -4.55
C SER A 224 2.71 6.15 -3.75
N PHE A 225 3.83 6.86 -3.58
CA PHE A 225 3.97 8.13 -2.87
C PHE A 225 5.20 8.89 -3.40
N ASN A 226 5.40 10.12 -2.93
CA ASN A 226 6.59 10.90 -3.31
C ASN A 226 7.85 10.26 -2.71
N THR A 227 8.77 9.82 -3.56
CA THR A 227 10.03 9.18 -3.15
C THR A 227 10.81 10.04 -2.17
N ILE A 228 11.27 9.45 -1.07
CA ILE A 228 12.14 10.09 -0.09
C ILE A 228 13.58 9.65 -0.34
N ILE A 229 14.45 10.60 -0.59
CA ILE A 229 15.90 10.42 -0.50
C ILE A 229 16.41 11.43 0.51
N ALA A 230 16.86 10.93 1.66
CA ALA A 230 17.34 11.76 2.76
C ALA A 230 18.77 11.38 3.11
N SER A 231 19.69 12.34 3.03
CA SER A 231 21.13 12.09 3.19
C SER A 231 21.77 12.85 4.33
N GLY A 232 22.74 12.24 5.02
CA GLY A 232 23.47 12.83 6.16
C GLY A 232 22.49 13.34 7.21
N LEU A 233 22.56 14.63 7.54
CA LEU A 233 21.67 15.24 8.55
C LEU A 233 20.19 15.19 8.19
N ASN A 234 19.84 15.23 6.88
CA ASN A 234 18.45 15.15 6.44
C ASN A 234 17.81 13.80 6.76
N SER A 235 18.60 12.71 6.85
CA SER A 235 18.10 11.39 7.21
C SER A 235 17.53 11.31 8.63
N SER A 236 17.77 12.32 9.49
CA SER A 236 17.12 12.44 10.80
C SER A 236 15.64 12.90 10.72
N MET A 237 15.16 13.24 9.54
CA MET A 237 13.77 13.64 9.29
C MET A 237 13.02 12.51 8.57
N PRO A 238 12.06 11.82 9.23
CA PRO A 238 11.36 10.67 8.64
C PRO A 238 10.69 10.96 7.29
N HIS A 239 10.13 12.16 7.12
CA HIS A 239 9.44 12.62 5.92
C HIS A 239 10.22 13.74 5.21
N ALA A 240 11.55 13.59 5.12
CA ALA A 240 12.36 14.54 4.38
C ALA A 240 11.95 14.61 2.90
N ILE A 241 11.90 15.81 2.36
CA ILE A 241 11.64 16.02 0.93
C ILE A 241 12.98 16.13 0.23
N PRO A 242 13.25 15.34 -0.83
CA PRO A 242 14.49 15.41 -1.60
C PRO A 242 14.75 16.83 -2.11
N GLY A 243 15.96 17.33 -1.84
CA GLY A 243 16.36 18.70 -2.17
C GLY A 243 17.66 18.78 -2.95
N TYR A 244 18.24 19.97 -2.96
CA TYR A 244 19.52 20.24 -3.63
C TYR A 244 20.75 19.91 -2.75
N LYS A 245 20.56 19.35 -1.54
CA LYS A 245 21.67 18.82 -0.76
C LYS A 245 22.36 17.73 -1.57
N LYS A 246 23.68 17.83 -1.67
CA LYS A 246 24.51 16.81 -2.32
C LYS A 246 24.77 15.67 -1.35
N LEU A 247 24.74 14.45 -1.89
CA LEU A 247 25.19 13.27 -1.20
C LEU A 247 26.70 13.37 -0.98
N GLU A 248 27.17 13.06 0.21
CA GLU A 248 28.57 13.15 0.60
C GLU A 248 29.10 11.79 1.09
N GLU A 249 30.40 11.57 0.97
CA GLU A 249 31.04 10.39 1.57
C GLU A 249 30.84 10.38 3.09
N GLY A 250 30.44 9.25 3.65
CA GLY A 250 30.11 9.09 5.06
C GLY A 250 28.63 9.35 5.40
N ASP A 251 27.82 9.85 4.46
CA ASP A 251 26.40 10.05 4.69
C ASP A 251 25.66 8.72 4.86
N PHE A 252 24.74 8.63 5.83
CA PHE A 252 23.58 7.78 5.68
C PHE A 252 22.74 8.29 4.51
N VAL A 253 22.26 7.40 3.68
CA VAL A 253 21.28 7.70 2.63
C VAL A 253 20.09 6.78 2.84
N THR A 254 18.99 7.36 3.31
CA THR A 254 17.70 6.67 3.44
C THR A 254 16.91 6.87 2.16
N CYS A 255 16.56 5.77 1.52
CA CYS A 255 15.69 5.72 0.35
C CYS A 255 14.39 5.05 0.77
N ASP A 256 13.29 5.79 0.73
CA ASP A 256 11.95 5.30 0.96
C ASP A 256 11.13 5.53 -0.30
N PHE A 257 10.66 4.45 -0.90
CA PHE A 257 10.12 4.45 -2.25
C PHE A 257 9.16 3.29 -2.47
N GLY A 258 8.20 3.53 -3.34
CA GLY A 258 7.25 2.52 -3.76
C GLY A 258 6.62 2.87 -5.10
N CYS A 259 6.08 1.88 -5.77
CA CYS A 259 5.44 2.05 -7.06
C CYS A 259 4.10 1.31 -7.15
N LYS A 260 3.32 1.65 -8.16
CA LYS A 260 2.05 0.99 -8.45
C LYS A 260 2.19 0.00 -9.59
N TYR A 261 1.65 -1.19 -9.38
CA TYR A 261 1.44 -2.18 -10.42
C TYR A 261 -0.03 -2.64 -10.39
N LYS A 262 -0.71 -2.55 -11.53
CA LYS A 262 -2.17 -2.75 -11.57
C LYS A 262 -2.91 -1.94 -10.50
N GLY A 263 -2.38 -0.73 -10.19
CA GLY A 263 -2.87 0.21 -9.19
C GLY A 263 -2.63 -0.16 -7.74
N TYR A 264 -2.06 -1.32 -7.42
CA TYR A 264 -1.65 -1.71 -6.08
C TYR A 264 -0.27 -1.15 -5.77
N CYS A 265 -0.13 -0.61 -4.56
CA CYS A 265 1.08 0.06 -4.09
C CYS A 265 2.13 -0.94 -3.57
N SER A 266 3.41 -0.63 -3.75
CA SER A 266 4.50 -1.19 -2.95
C SER A 266 5.06 -0.13 -2.01
N ASP A 267 5.81 -0.59 -0.99
CA ASP A 267 6.42 0.26 0.02
C ASP A 267 7.69 -0.36 0.59
N MET A 268 8.82 0.31 0.42
CA MET A 268 10.11 -0.19 0.88
C MET A 268 11.06 0.92 1.27
N THR A 269 11.63 0.83 2.47
CA THR A 269 12.76 1.68 2.88
C THR A 269 14.05 0.87 3.00
N ARG A 270 15.12 1.41 2.44
CA ARG A 270 16.50 0.97 2.70
C ARG A 270 17.39 2.16 3.04
N THR A 271 18.26 1.95 4.01
CA THR A 271 19.31 2.91 4.35
C THR A 271 20.66 2.28 4.07
N PHE A 272 21.56 3.03 3.42
CA PHE A 272 22.94 2.64 3.17
C PHE A 272 23.92 3.77 3.55
N VAL A 273 25.22 3.53 3.48
CA VAL A 273 26.25 4.55 3.66
C VAL A 273 27.06 4.70 2.38
N LEU A 274 27.30 5.93 1.95
CA LEU A 274 28.26 6.22 0.90
C LEU A 274 29.69 6.15 1.48
N GLY A 275 30.53 5.26 0.96
CA GLY A 275 31.86 5.01 1.53
C GLY A 275 31.80 4.13 2.79
N LYS A 276 32.59 4.46 3.81
CA LYS A 276 32.72 3.69 5.03
C LYS A 276 31.85 4.19 6.18
N ALA A 277 31.06 3.29 6.76
CA ALA A 277 30.25 3.59 7.93
C ALA A 277 31.13 3.74 9.19
N SER A 278 30.84 4.77 9.98
CA SER A 278 31.40 4.95 11.33
C SER A 278 30.84 3.90 12.30
N ASP A 279 31.51 3.72 13.44
CA ASP A 279 31.07 2.79 14.49
C ASP A 279 29.70 3.19 15.04
N LYS A 280 29.42 4.48 15.15
CA LYS A 280 28.12 4.99 15.62
C LYS A 280 26.99 4.71 14.59
N GLN A 281 27.27 4.83 13.30
CA GLN A 281 26.32 4.46 12.25
C GLN A 281 26.02 2.95 12.29
N LYS A 282 27.04 2.11 12.45
CA LYS A 282 26.87 0.66 12.58
C LYS A 282 26.05 0.28 13.80
N GLU A 283 26.29 0.95 14.93
CA GLU A 283 25.51 0.75 16.17
C GLU A 283 24.03 1.01 15.92
N ILE A 284 23.67 2.22 15.45
CA ILE A 284 22.27 2.61 15.20
C ILE A 284 21.62 1.68 14.18
N TYR A 285 22.30 1.42 13.06
CA TYR A 285 21.80 0.54 12.01
C TYR A 285 21.47 -0.86 12.54
N ASN A 286 22.34 -1.43 13.36
CA ASN A 286 22.14 -2.77 13.92
C ASN A 286 20.99 -2.81 14.93
N VAL A 287 20.72 -1.74 15.66
CA VAL A 287 19.54 -1.64 16.55
C VAL A 287 18.27 -1.66 15.72
N VAL A 288 18.19 -0.83 14.66
CA VAL A 288 17.02 -0.81 13.76
C VAL A 288 16.83 -2.15 13.07
N LEU A 289 17.90 -2.76 12.56
CA LEU A 289 17.83 -4.08 11.92
C LEU A 289 17.31 -5.16 12.88
N LYS A 290 17.79 -5.15 14.14
CA LYS A 290 17.32 -6.07 15.18
C LYS A 290 15.83 -5.87 15.47
N ALA A 291 15.38 -4.63 15.57
CA ALA A 291 13.98 -4.29 15.80
C ALA A 291 13.11 -4.72 14.63
N GLN A 292 13.53 -4.48 13.39
CA GLN A 292 12.83 -4.86 12.17
C GLN A 292 12.67 -6.39 12.06
N LEU A 293 13.74 -7.14 12.26
CA LEU A 293 13.68 -8.61 12.23
C LEU A 293 12.78 -9.19 13.34
N ALA A 294 12.78 -8.57 14.52
CA ALA A 294 11.90 -8.98 15.61
C ALA A 294 10.43 -8.63 15.33
N GLY A 295 10.17 -7.45 14.73
CA GLY A 295 8.85 -7.06 14.27
C GLY A 295 8.30 -8.06 13.25
N LEU A 296 9.07 -8.40 12.22
CA LEU A 296 8.70 -9.42 11.23
C LEU A 296 8.36 -10.77 11.89
N ALA A 297 9.18 -11.21 12.84
CA ALA A 297 8.94 -12.47 13.55
C ALA A 297 7.69 -12.45 14.44
N ALA A 298 7.20 -11.27 14.80
CA ALA A 298 5.99 -11.10 15.61
C ALA A 298 4.69 -11.01 14.77
N VAL A 299 4.79 -10.68 13.49
CA VAL A 299 3.62 -10.59 12.59
C VAL A 299 3.04 -11.97 12.33
N LYS A 300 1.77 -12.17 12.66
CA LYS A 300 0.96 -13.35 12.30
C LYS A 300 -0.52 -13.08 12.55
N ALA A 301 -1.39 -13.93 12.02
CA ALA A 301 -2.81 -13.88 12.36
C ALA A 301 -3.05 -14.09 13.86
N GLY A 302 -4.06 -13.42 14.39
CA GLY A 302 -4.48 -13.53 15.80
C GLY A 302 -3.73 -12.64 16.79
N VAL A 303 -2.72 -11.85 16.37
CA VAL A 303 -2.07 -10.84 17.22
C VAL A 303 -2.61 -9.44 16.90
N SER A 304 -2.52 -8.50 17.84
CA SER A 304 -2.92 -7.10 17.58
C SER A 304 -1.77 -6.28 17.00
N GLY A 305 -2.09 -5.25 16.20
CA GLY A 305 -1.12 -4.29 15.67
C GLY A 305 -0.26 -3.67 16.76
N ALA A 306 -0.88 -3.27 17.90
CA ALA A 306 -0.17 -2.71 19.04
C ALA A 306 0.83 -3.70 19.67
N SER A 307 0.51 -5.00 19.69
CA SER A 307 1.43 -6.02 20.24
C SER A 307 2.67 -6.21 19.35
N VAL A 308 2.53 -6.10 18.03
CA VAL A 308 3.65 -6.19 17.09
C VAL A 308 4.53 -4.94 17.18
N ASP A 309 3.93 -3.73 17.17
CA ASP A 309 4.66 -2.46 17.38
C ASP A 309 5.53 -2.52 18.65
N LYS A 310 4.92 -3.01 19.75
CA LYS A 310 5.62 -3.08 21.04
C LYS A 310 6.92 -3.87 20.97
N VAL A 311 6.97 -4.97 20.22
CA VAL A 311 8.18 -5.81 20.11
C VAL A 311 9.36 -5.02 19.54
N ALA A 312 9.16 -4.28 18.46
CA ALA A 312 10.22 -3.48 17.85
C ALA A 312 10.57 -2.24 18.71
N ARG A 313 9.55 -1.59 19.25
CA ARG A 313 9.69 -0.40 20.09
C ARG A 313 10.45 -0.67 21.38
N ASP A 314 10.22 -1.80 22.03
CA ASP A 314 10.94 -2.19 23.25
C ASP A 314 12.44 -2.36 22.94
N ILE A 315 12.82 -2.99 21.82
CA ILE A 315 14.23 -3.15 21.42
C ILE A 315 14.94 -1.79 21.21
N ILE A 316 14.28 -0.86 20.55
CA ILE A 316 14.79 0.49 20.32
C ILE A 316 14.93 1.25 21.64
N THR A 317 13.94 1.12 22.52
CA THR A 317 13.92 1.77 23.84
C THR A 317 15.01 1.22 24.77
N GLU A 318 15.18 -0.11 24.82
CA GLU A 318 16.24 -0.77 25.60
C GLU A 318 17.64 -0.39 25.14
N ALA A 319 17.79 -0.09 23.84
CA ALA A 319 19.06 0.42 23.29
C ALA A 319 19.30 1.92 23.58
N GLY A 320 18.39 2.61 24.25
CA GLY A 320 18.50 4.02 24.62
C GLY A 320 18.02 5.01 23.54
N TYR A 321 17.27 4.55 22.53
CA TYR A 321 16.78 5.37 21.42
C TYR A 321 15.24 5.52 21.40
N GLY A 322 14.53 5.22 22.49
CA GLY A 322 13.07 5.26 22.53
C GLY A 322 12.48 6.59 22.06
N ASP A 323 13.08 7.71 22.47
CA ASP A 323 12.63 9.06 22.06
C ASP A 323 12.99 9.40 20.59
N CYS A 324 13.75 8.55 19.91
CA CYS A 324 14.15 8.71 18.52
C CYS A 324 13.31 7.87 17.55
N PHE A 325 12.27 7.17 18.03
CA PHE A 325 11.32 6.39 17.23
C PHE A 325 9.90 6.95 17.41
N GLY A 326 9.54 7.95 16.61
CA GLY A 326 8.37 8.79 16.80
C GLY A 326 7.11 8.41 16.02
N HIS A 327 7.11 7.30 15.25
CA HIS A 327 5.94 6.83 14.47
C HIS A 327 5.54 5.40 14.83
N GLY A 328 4.47 4.89 14.24
CA GLY A 328 4.08 3.47 14.34
C GLY A 328 5.09 2.56 13.65
N LEU A 329 5.05 1.27 13.99
CA LEU A 329 5.93 0.29 13.36
C LEU A 329 5.56 0.04 11.89
N GLY A 330 4.30 0.30 11.48
CA GLY A 330 3.86 0.10 10.11
C GLY A 330 2.36 0.31 9.90
N HIS A 331 1.93 0.03 8.69
CA HIS A 331 0.55 0.17 8.23
C HIS A 331 0.23 -0.85 7.13
N SER A 332 -1.06 -1.06 6.87
CA SER A 332 -1.47 -1.82 5.72
C SER A 332 -1.29 -1.05 4.41
N VAL A 333 -1.12 -1.79 3.33
CA VAL A 333 -0.94 -1.27 1.97
C VAL A 333 -1.88 -2.03 1.02
N GLY A 334 -2.41 -1.33 0.01
CA GLY A 334 -3.27 -1.92 -0.99
C GLY A 334 -3.41 -1.03 -2.23
N LEU A 335 -4.62 -0.67 -2.58
CA LEU A 335 -4.92 0.35 -3.61
C LEU A 335 -4.48 1.74 -3.14
N PHE A 336 -4.60 1.99 -1.83
CA PHE A 336 -4.08 3.19 -1.19
C PHE A 336 -2.83 2.84 -0.39
N ILE A 337 -1.89 3.79 -0.30
CA ILE A 337 -0.61 3.53 0.36
C ILE A 337 -0.77 3.34 1.89
N HIS A 338 -1.65 4.08 2.53
CA HIS A 338 -1.87 4.04 3.97
C HIS A 338 -3.24 3.45 4.31
N GLU A 339 -3.39 2.14 4.19
CA GLU A 339 -4.61 1.43 4.58
C GLU A 339 -4.60 1.05 6.07
N SER A 340 -5.72 0.49 6.54
CA SER A 340 -5.84 -0.14 7.86
C SER A 340 -5.74 -1.66 7.73
N PRO A 341 -5.29 -2.36 8.81
CA PRO A 341 -4.92 -1.84 10.12
C PRO A 341 -3.52 -1.20 10.16
N ARG A 342 -3.09 -0.75 11.35
CA ARG A 342 -1.75 -0.20 11.59
C ARG A 342 -1.01 -1.02 12.63
N LEU A 343 0.30 -1.16 12.46
CA LEU A 343 1.18 -1.61 13.53
C LEU A 343 1.60 -0.38 14.35
N SER A 344 0.79 -0.01 15.33
CA SER A 344 1.02 1.19 16.15
C SER A 344 0.55 0.99 17.58
N PRO A 345 1.05 1.77 18.57
CA PRO A 345 0.67 1.61 19.95
C PRO A 345 -0.84 1.79 20.24
N SER A 346 -1.58 2.41 19.32
CA SER A 346 -3.01 2.73 19.47
C SER A 346 -3.94 1.83 18.65
N ASP A 347 -3.42 0.83 17.92
CA ASP A 347 -4.24 -0.04 17.09
C ASP A 347 -4.31 -1.47 17.65
N ASP A 348 -5.45 -1.78 18.27
CA ASP A 348 -5.74 -3.10 18.83
C ASP A 348 -6.41 -4.07 17.82
N THR A 349 -6.48 -3.69 16.53
CA THR A 349 -7.04 -4.54 15.47
C THR A 349 -6.28 -5.85 15.40
N ILE A 350 -7.03 -6.95 15.39
CA ILE A 350 -6.45 -8.29 15.29
C ILE A 350 -6.12 -8.60 13.84
N LEU A 351 -4.85 -8.88 13.57
CA LEU A 351 -4.37 -9.24 12.25
C LEU A 351 -5.00 -10.57 11.79
N LYS A 352 -5.30 -10.65 10.51
CA LYS A 352 -5.86 -11.84 9.86
C LYS A 352 -4.97 -12.25 8.69
N ALA A 353 -5.02 -13.52 8.31
CA ALA A 353 -4.34 -14.00 7.11
C ALA A 353 -4.77 -13.19 5.86
N ASN A 354 -3.84 -12.99 4.93
CA ASN A 354 -3.98 -12.17 3.73
C ASN A 354 -4.13 -10.64 3.97
N MET A 355 -3.98 -10.15 5.19
CA MET A 355 -3.68 -8.74 5.40
C MET A 355 -2.25 -8.42 4.97
N ILE A 356 -2.02 -7.19 4.53
CA ILE A 356 -0.68 -6.65 4.21
C ILE A 356 -0.28 -5.69 5.32
N GLU A 357 0.98 -5.75 5.75
CA GLU A 357 1.55 -4.81 6.71
C GLU A 357 2.96 -4.40 6.28
N THR A 358 3.34 -3.13 6.51
CA THR A 358 4.73 -2.72 6.52
C THR A 358 5.35 -2.97 7.89
N VAL A 359 6.66 -3.23 7.94
CA VAL A 359 7.43 -3.34 9.18
C VAL A 359 8.66 -2.46 9.04
N GLU A 360 8.57 -1.23 9.55
CA GLU A 360 9.44 -0.10 9.22
C GLU A 360 10.01 0.64 10.45
N PRO A 361 10.60 -0.02 11.44
CA PRO A 361 11.17 0.71 12.56
C PRO A 361 12.26 1.67 12.09
N GLY A 362 12.35 2.83 12.75
CA GLY A 362 13.36 3.83 12.47
C GLY A 362 13.95 4.46 13.74
N ILE A 363 15.20 4.91 13.64
CA ILE A 363 15.86 5.74 14.66
C ILE A 363 16.34 7.01 13.98
N TYR A 364 15.87 8.15 14.47
CA TYR A 364 16.16 9.47 13.91
C TYR A 364 16.80 10.34 14.98
N VAL A 365 18.13 10.59 14.83
CA VAL A 365 18.92 11.33 15.82
C VAL A 365 19.19 12.76 15.33
N PRO A 366 18.54 13.77 15.92
CA PRO A 366 18.75 15.16 15.50
C PRO A 366 20.23 15.56 15.54
N GLY A 367 20.73 16.17 14.47
CA GLY A 367 22.12 16.58 14.33
C GLY A 367 23.11 15.48 14.00
N PHE A 368 22.62 14.24 13.79
CA PHE A 368 23.47 13.11 13.39
C PHE A 368 22.99 12.45 12.10
N GLY A 369 21.74 12.03 12.04
CA GLY A 369 21.13 11.30 10.92
C GLY A 369 20.15 10.24 11.41
N GLY A 370 19.58 9.47 10.48
CA GLY A 370 18.60 8.44 10.80
C GLY A 370 18.71 7.21 9.92
N VAL A 371 18.07 6.15 10.38
CA VAL A 371 17.97 4.84 9.71
C VAL A 371 16.53 4.38 9.78
N ARG A 372 15.94 3.96 8.65
CA ARG A 372 14.73 3.16 8.55
C ARG A 372 15.03 1.93 7.70
N ILE A 373 14.50 0.79 8.10
CA ILE A 373 14.56 -0.47 7.34
C ILE A 373 13.14 -1.01 7.33
N GLU A 374 12.60 -1.20 6.15
CA GLU A 374 11.21 -1.56 5.93
C GLU A 374 11.06 -2.71 4.96
N ASP A 375 10.15 -3.59 5.26
CA ASP A 375 9.61 -4.59 4.34
C ASP A 375 8.08 -4.57 4.38
N MET A 376 7.47 -4.84 3.24
CA MET A 376 6.06 -5.14 3.12
C MET A 376 5.84 -6.65 3.20
N VAL A 377 4.89 -7.10 4.03
CA VAL A 377 4.64 -8.52 4.30
C VAL A 377 3.17 -8.89 4.20
N VAL A 378 2.90 -10.12 3.77
CA VAL A 378 1.59 -10.76 3.85
C VAL A 378 1.49 -11.49 5.18
N VAL A 379 0.47 -11.20 5.98
CA VAL A 379 0.16 -11.93 7.21
C VAL A 379 -0.30 -13.36 6.86
N THR A 380 0.24 -14.36 7.55
CA THR A 380 -0.18 -15.78 7.44
C THR A 380 -0.67 -16.29 8.79
N GLU A 381 -1.21 -17.51 8.82
CA GLU A 381 -1.74 -18.11 10.06
C GLU A 381 -0.69 -18.24 11.16
N ASP A 382 0.56 -18.53 10.82
CA ASP A 382 1.64 -18.83 11.76
C ASP A 382 2.84 -17.89 11.68
N GLY A 383 2.79 -16.87 10.81
CA GLY A 383 3.89 -15.90 10.59
C GLY A 383 3.55 -14.86 9.55
N CYS A 384 4.55 -14.51 8.72
CA CYS A 384 4.35 -13.64 7.57
C CYS A 384 5.22 -14.06 6.37
N ARG A 385 4.74 -13.75 5.16
CA ARG A 385 5.49 -13.88 3.93
C ARG A 385 6.03 -12.52 3.51
N ASN A 386 7.35 -12.36 3.53
CA ASN A 386 7.99 -11.13 3.09
C ASN A 386 7.92 -11.00 1.57
N LEU A 387 7.52 -9.82 1.07
CA LEU A 387 7.47 -9.48 -0.35
C LEU A 387 8.76 -8.77 -0.81
N ALA A 388 9.45 -8.05 0.09
CA ALA A 388 10.70 -7.35 -0.18
C ALA A 388 11.91 -8.30 -0.12
N HIS A 389 12.79 -8.22 -1.11
CA HIS A 389 13.97 -9.08 -1.24
C HIS A 389 15.31 -8.30 -1.22
N SER A 390 15.28 -6.97 -1.25
CA SER A 390 16.45 -6.10 -1.16
C SER A 390 17.22 -6.36 0.15
N PRO A 391 18.57 -6.42 0.11
CA PRO A 391 19.39 -6.71 1.29
C PRO A 391 19.12 -5.76 2.45
N LYS A 392 18.96 -6.31 3.66
CA LYS A 392 18.77 -5.56 4.91
C LYS A 392 20.05 -5.35 5.73
N LYS A 393 21.13 -6.02 5.40
CA LYS A 393 22.42 -5.75 6.04
C LYS A 393 22.94 -4.39 5.57
N LEU A 394 23.65 -3.69 6.46
CA LEU A 394 24.25 -2.40 6.12
C LEU A 394 25.08 -2.50 4.84
N ILE A 395 24.71 -1.71 3.86
CA ILE A 395 25.42 -1.58 2.59
C ILE A 395 26.37 -0.39 2.72
N GLU A 396 27.64 -0.60 2.43
CA GLU A 396 28.64 0.44 2.25
C GLU A 396 28.89 0.56 0.74
N VAL A 397 28.32 1.59 0.10
CA VAL A 397 28.49 1.82 -1.34
C VAL A 397 29.89 2.39 -1.59
N PRO A 398 30.73 1.72 -2.40
CA PRO A 398 32.08 2.21 -2.66
C PRO A 398 32.07 3.59 -3.31
N VAL A 399 32.95 4.46 -2.85
CA VAL A 399 33.26 5.75 -3.49
C VAL A 399 34.53 5.58 -4.29
N GLU A 400 34.41 5.63 -5.63
CA GLU A 400 35.58 5.64 -6.51
C GLU A 400 36.29 7.01 -6.37
N ASN A 401 37.61 6.98 -6.13
CA ASN A 401 38.46 8.16 -6.05
C ASN A 401 38.72 8.76 -7.43
#